data_d922d6714da7ca28bda5fe8500645ffe
#
_entry.id   d922d6714da7ca28bda5fe8500645ffe
#
_cell.length_a   1.000
_cell.length_b   1.000
_cell.length_c   1.000
_cell.angle_alpha   90.00
_cell.angle_beta   90.00
_cell.angle_gamma   90.00
#
_symmetry.space_group_name_H-M   'P 1'
#
loop_
_entity.id
_entity.type
_entity.pdbx_description
1 polymer ?
#
loop_
_entity_poly.entity_id
_entity_poly.type
_entity_poly.pdbx_seq_one_letter_code
_entity_poly.pdbx_strand_id
1 'polypeptide(L)'
;MENFEHYIPTKLYFGKGAISHLAKSLNEYGKRVLLTYGGGSIKKIGLYDEVMKILNEGGFTVVECAGVEPNPRIETVERGSKLCKEHNIDVILSVGGGSTLDCSKAIAVGAYYEGDDYWQMVLDSRGTSKALPLVDILTLAATGSEFDGGGVISNMALNKKIGRSFTFPQVSICDPTYTYSVSAYQTAAGSADIMSHIMEGYFSRTDDSDLSEAIQEGVLKSVIQNLPIALREPTNYSARANLMWNSSIACSGIPEYGKLDTYWPCHAMEHELSAL
;
A
#
# COMPACT_ATOMS: atom_id res chain seq x y z
N MET A 1 -11.25 -10.33 25.53
CA MET A 1 -10.47 -9.36 24.73
C MET A 1 -9.01 -9.46 25.13
N GLU A 2 -8.12 -9.71 24.16
CA GLU A 2 -6.68 -9.84 24.39
C GLU A 2 -5.99 -8.49 24.48
N ASN A 3 -4.77 -8.47 25.05
CA ASN A 3 -3.96 -7.26 25.12
C ASN A 3 -3.43 -6.90 23.73
N PHE A 4 -3.41 -5.61 23.38
CA PHE A 4 -2.86 -5.13 22.12
C PHE A 4 -2.14 -3.78 22.31
N GLU A 5 -1.26 -3.46 21.37
CA GLU A 5 -0.66 -2.14 21.22
C GLU A 5 -1.21 -1.50 19.93
N HIS A 6 -1.59 -0.24 20.01
CA HIS A 6 -2.03 0.53 18.85
C HIS A 6 -1.00 1.58 18.49
N TYR A 7 -0.41 1.45 17.30
CA TYR A 7 0.49 2.44 16.75
C TYR A 7 0.46 2.43 15.22
N ILE A 8 -0.11 3.47 14.64
CA ILE A 8 -0.10 3.72 13.18
C ILE A 8 0.49 5.11 12.97
N PRO A 9 1.77 5.21 12.55
CA PRO A 9 2.45 6.49 12.42
C PRO A 9 2.06 7.28 11.16
N THR A 10 1.29 6.68 10.26
CA THR A 10 0.95 7.24 8.97
C THR A 10 0.00 8.43 9.09
N LYS A 11 0.38 9.56 8.54
CA LYS A 11 -0.49 10.71 8.36
C LYS A 11 -1.29 10.56 7.07
N LEU A 12 -2.57 10.31 7.19
CA LEU A 12 -3.46 10.11 6.06
C LEU A 12 -4.14 11.42 5.66
N TYR A 13 -4.01 11.84 4.38
CA TYR A 13 -4.80 12.88 3.76
C TYR A 13 -5.83 12.24 2.83
N PHE A 14 -7.10 12.36 3.18
CA PHE A 14 -8.19 11.69 2.47
C PHE A 14 -9.14 12.70 1.82
N GLY A 15 -9.49 12.45 0.55
CA GLY A 15 -10.52 13.21 -0.16
C GLY A 15 -10.02 13.88 -1.43
N LYS A 16 -10.98 14.43 -2.19
CA LYS A 16 -10.71 15.08 -3.47
C LYS A 16 -9.77 16.27 -3.30
N GLY A 17 -8.70 16.31 -4.08
CA GLY A 17 -7.68 17.36 -4.02
C GLY A 17 -6.64 17.18 -2.92
N ALA A 18 -6.60 16.02 -2.24
CA ALA A 18 -5.62 15.72 -1.19
C ALA A 18 -4.17 15.83 -1.69
N ILE A 19 -3.92 15.74 -3.01
CA ILE A 19 -2.59 15.93 -3.62
C ILE A 19 -1.98 17.30 -3.32
N SER A 20 -2.79 18.29 -2.98
CA SER A 20 -2.30 19.63 -2.57
C SER A 20 -1.35 19.59 -1.36
N HIS A 21 -1.38 18.49 -0.59
CA HIS A 21 -0.47 18.28 0.53
C HIS A 21 0.89 17.70 0.12
N LEU A 22 1.08 17.25 -1.15
CA LEU A 22 2.26 16.51 -1.60
C LEU A 22 3.57 17.28 -1.39
N ALA A 23 3.68 18.49 -1.93
CA ALA A 23 4.92 19.26 -1.85
C ALA A 23 5.33 19.56 -0.41
N LYS A 24 4.35 19.90 0.45
CA LYS A 24 4.59 20.13 1.88
C LYS A 24 5.10 18.87 2.57
N SER A 25 4.45 17.73 2.31
CA SER A 25 4.83 16.46 2.92
C SER A 25 6.23 16.00 2.54
N LEU A 26 6.58 16.10 1.26
CA LEU A 26 7.93 15.75 0.79
C LEU A 26 9.01 16.68 1.37
N ASN A 27 8.72 17.98 1.51
CA ASN A 27 9.67 18.98 2.05
C ASN A 27 10.09 18.68 3.50
N GLU A 28 9.32 17.92 4.25
CA GLU A 28 9.67 17.52 5.62
C GLU A 28 10.87 16.56 5.65
N TYR A 29 11.16 15.87 4.52
CA TYR A 29 12.18 14.81 4.45
C TYR A 29 13.37 15.17 3.56
N GLY A 30 13.20 16.00 2.56
CA GLY A 30 14.31 16.44 1.69
C GLY A 30 13.86 16.78 0.27
N LYS A 31 14.83 16.89 -0.63
CA LYS A 31 14.58 17.35 -2.01
C LYS A 31 14.91 16.31 -3.08
N ARG A 32 15.62 15.24 -2.74
CA ARG A 32 15.97 14.16 -3.69
C ARG A 32 14.95 13.05 -3.54
N VAL A 33 14.10 12.91 -4.54
CA VAL A 33 12.94 12.02 -4.53
C VAL A 33 13.17 10.83 -5.45
N LEU A 34 12.97 9.60 -4.96
CA LEU A 34 12.78 8.44 -5.82
C LEU A 34 11.27 8.32 -6.12
N LEU A 35 10.89 8.52 -7.38
CA LEU A 35 9.50 8.34 -7.83
C LEU A 35 9.30 6.90 -8.32
N THR A 36 8.51 6.12 -7.58
CA THR A 36 8.15 4.73 -7.94
C THR A 36 6.74 4.66 -8.51
N TYR A 37 6.57 3.94 -9.62
CA TYR A 37 5.25 3.70 -10.23
C TYR A 37 5.26 2.46 -11.13
N GLY A 38 4.08 1.95 -11.45
CA GLY A 38 3.90 0.75 -12.27
C GLY A 38 3.98 0.99 -13.78
N GLY A 39 3.19 0.24 -14.55
CA GLY A 39 3.25 0.16 -16.02
C GLY A 39 2.67 1.35 -16.81
N GLY A 40 2.35 2.48 -16.16
CA GLY A 40 1.94 3.72 -16.84
C GLY A 40 0.46 4.08 -16.75
N SER A 41 -0.33 3.42 -15.90
CA SER A 41 -1.72 3.81 -15.62
C SER A 41 -1.83 5.26 -15.14
N ILE A 42 -0.92 5.71 -14.29
CA ILE A 42 -0.87 7.07 -13.77
C ILE A 42 -0.61 8.12 -14.88
N LYS A 43 0.09 7.75 -15.96
CA LYS A 43 0.30 8.61 -17.15
C LYS A 43 -0.99 8.77 -17.94
N LYS A 44 -1.76 7.68 -18.10
CA LYS A 44 -3.04 7.70 -18.84
C LYS A 44 -4.11 8.59 -18.18
N ILE A 45 -4.10 8.69 -16.87
CA ILE A 45 -5.06 9.52 -16.10
C ILE A 45 -4.55 10.93 -15.83
N GLY A 46 -3.36 11.30 -16.31
CA GLY A 46 -2.76 12.62 -16.12
C GLY A 46 -2.13 12.85 -14.73
N LEU A 47 -2.21 11.88 -13.81
CA LEU A 47 -1.66 11.99 -12.46
C LEU A 47 -0.13 12.15 -12.47
N TYR A 48 0.56 11.45 -13.38
CA TYR A 48 2.01 11.59 -13.53
C TYR A 48 2.40 13.05 -13.85
N ASP A 49 1.71 13.68 -14.79
CA ASP A 49 2.02 15.07 -15.18
C ASP A 49 1.72 16.05 -14.03
N GLU A 50 0.63 15.82 -13.29
CA GLU A 50 0.28 16.59 -12.10
C GLU A 50 1.35 16.47 -11.01
N VAL A 51 1.81 15.24 -10.70
CA VAL A 51 2.88 14.97 -9.75
C VAL A 51 4.19 15.64 -10.19
N MET A 52 4.60 15.44 -11.44
CA MET A 52 5.83 16.03 -11.96
C MET A 52 5.80 17.55 -11.95
N LYS A 53 4.65 18.18 -12.22
CA LYS A 53 4.47 19.62 -12.09
C LYS A 53 4.72 20.08 -10.65
N ILE A 54 4.09 19.42 -9.67
CA ILE A 54 4.27 19.75 -8.24
C ILE A 54 5.74 19.59 -7.82
N LEU A 55 6.39 18.52 -8.26
CA LEU A 55 7.79 18.26 -7.94
C LEU A 55 8.72 19.32 -8.54
N ASN A 56 8.51 19.67 -9.81
CA ASN A 56 9.31 20.71 -10.49
C ASN A 56 9.11 22.09 -9.86
N GLU A 57 7.86 22.51 -9.61
CA GLU A 57 7.54 23.78 -8.95
C GLU A 57 8.07 23.83 -7.51
N GLY A 58 8.11 22.68 -6.83
CA GLY A 58 8.68 22.53 -5.49
C GLY A 58 10.22 22.48 -5.44
N GLY A 59 10.91 22.47 -6.59
CA GLY A 59 12.37 22.38 -6.67
C GLY A 59 12.93 21.04 -6.19
N PHE A 60 12.23 19.94 -6.44
CA PHE A 60 12.71 18.60 -6.15
C PHE A 60 13.56 18.04 -7.29
N THR A 61 14.58 17.26 -6.92
CA THR A 61 15.34 16.44 -7.87
C THR A 61 14.73 15.05 -7.89
N VAL A 62 14.31 14.59 -9.07
CA VAL A 62 13.56 13.34 -9.23
C VAL A 62 14.42 12.29 -9.92
N VAL A 63 14.50 11.12 -9.32
CA VAL A 63 14.99 9.89 -9.94
C VAL A 63 13.82 8.94 -10.10
N GLU A 64 13.60 8.38 -11.29
CA GLU A 64 12.46 7.52 -11.55
C GLU A 64 12.82 6.04 -11.41
N CYS A 65 11.98 5.29 -10.69
CA CYS A 65 11.97 3.83 -10.66
C CYS A 65 10.63 3.33 -11.19
N ALA A 66 10.48 3.36 -12.50
CA ALA A 66 9.28 2.95 -13.22
C ALA A 66 9.20 1.44 -13.42
N GLY A 67 7.99 0.96 -13.74
CA GLY A 67 7.76 -0.42 -14.18
C GLY A 67 7.65 -1.42 -13.03
N VAL A 68 7.20 -0.97 -11.85
CA VAL A 68 6.85 -1.90 -10.77
C VAL A 68 5.75 -2.83 -11.27
N GLU A 69 5.99 -4.13 -11.17
CA GLU A 69 5.09 -5.18 -11.65
C GLU A 69 3.92 -5.39 -10.67
N PRO A 70 2.75 -5.86 -11.15
CA PRO A 70 1.80 -6.53 -10.28
C PRO A 70 2.50 -7.70 -9.56
N ASN A 71 2.29 -7.85 -8.25
CA ASN A 71 3.13 -8.71 -7.41
C ASN A 71 4.62 -8.33 -7.55
N PRO A 72 5.07 -7.28 -6.85
CA PRO A 72 6.35 -6.65 -7.12
C PRO A 72 7.51 -7.63 -6.92
N ARG A 73 8.48 -7.56 -7.82
CA ARG A 73 9.59 -8.51 -7.89
C ARG A 73 10.81 -8.01 -7.16
N ILE A 74 11.59 -8.96 -6.66
CA ILE A 74 12.83 -8.67 -5.93
C ILE A 74 13.84 -7.88 -6.78
N GLU A 75 13.89 -8.12 -8.09
CA GLU A 75 14.78 -7.41 -9.02
C GLU A 75 14.44 -5.91 -9.06
N THR A 76 13.16 -5.54 -8.98
CA THR A 76 12.74 -4.13 -8.92
C THR A 76 13.06 -3.51 -7.58
N VAL A 77 12.94 -4.26 -6.48
CA VAL A 77 13.37 -3.81 -5.14
C VAL A 77 14.87 -3.54 -5.12
N GLU A 78 15.68 -4.46 -5.63
CA GLU A 78 17.13 -4.30 -5.73
C GLU A 78 17.52 -3.07 -6.57
N ARG A 79 16.91 -2.92 -7.74
CA ARG A 79 17.13 -1.77 -8.63
C ARG A 79 16.81 -0.44 -7.94
N GLY A 80 15.64 -0.35 -7.31
CA GLY A 80 15.22 0.86 -6.59
C GLY A 80 16.12 1.19 -5.40
N SER A 81 16.54 0.16 -4.66
CA SER A 81 17.48 0.31 -3.53
C SER A 81 18.85 0.84 -3.96
N LYS A 82 19.38 0.33 -5.08
CA LYS A 82 20.62 0.84 -5.67
C LYS A 82 20.50 2.28 -6.12
N LEU A 83 19.41 2.64 -6.80
CA LEU A 83 19.12 4.06 -7.17
C LEU A 83 19.08 4.96 -5.94
N CYS A 84 18.48 4.52 -4.83
CA CYS A 84 18.48 5.30 -3.59
C CYS A 84 19.90 5.62 -3.10
N LYS A 85 20.79 4.62 -3.12
CA LYS A 85 22.18 4.78 -2.68
C LYS A 85 23.00 5.66 -3.64
N GLU A 86 22.91 5.40 -4.93
CA GLU A 86 23.66 6.10 -5.98
C GLU A 86 23.33 7.59 -6.05
N HIS A 87 22.05 7.93 -5.88
CA HIS A 87 21.57 9.31 -5.97
C HIS A 87 21.36 9.97 -4.61
N ASN A 88 21.73 9.30 -3.51
CA ASN A 88 21.55 9.81 -2.15
C ASN A 88 20.12 10.30 -1.90
N ILE A 89 19.13 9.49 -2.23
CA ILE A 89 17.70 9.82 -2.11
C ILE A 89 17.34 10.16 -0.66
N ASP A 90 16.54 11.22 -0.48
CA ASP A 90 16.06 11.67 0.81
C ASP A 90 14.71 11.05 1.18
N VAL A 91 13.84 10.84 0.18
CA VAL A 91 12.47 10.36 0.36
C VAL A 91 11.99 9.58 -0.87
N ILE A 92 11.17 8.56 -0.66
CA ILE A 92 10.50 7.82 -1.74
C ILE A 92 9.08 8.38 -1.90
N LEU A 93 8.67 8.61 -3.15
CA LEU A 93 7.29 8.90 -3.52
C LEU A 93 6.74 7.73 -4.33
N SER A 94 5.82 6.98 -3.74
CA SER A 94 5.09 5.90 -4.40
C SER A 94 3.81 6.42 -5.04
N VAL A 95 3.60 6.17 -6.33
CA VAL A 95 2.37 6.57 -7.02
C VAL A 95 1.76 5.36 -7.72
N GLY A 96 0.75 4.75 -7.10
CA GLY A 96 0.16 3.54 -7.63
C GLY A 96 -0.79 2.82 -6.69
N GLY A 97 -1.01 1.55 -6.93
CA GLY A 97 -1.74 0.64 -6.03
C GLY A 97 -0.79 -0.07 -5.05
N GLY A 98 -1.33 -1.04 -4.29
CA GLY A 98 -0.61 -1.78 -3.26
C GLY A 98 0.72 -2.36 -3.71
N SER A 99 0.79 -2.97 -4.90
CA SER A 99 2.05 -3.53 -5.43
C SER A 99 3.17 -2.49 -5.55
N THR A 100 2.83 -1.26 -6.00
CA THR A 100 3.82 -0.17 -6.09
C THR A 100 4.28 0.25 -4.70
N LEU A 101 3.35 0.31 -3.76
CA LEU A 101 3.63 0.71 -2.40
C LEU A 101 4.44 -0.36 -1.64
N ASP A 102 4.09 -1.63 -1.77
CA ASP A 102 4.85 -2.75 -1.18
C ASP A 102 6.31 -2.76 -1.68
N CYS A 103 6.49 -2.60 -3.00
CA CYS A 103 7.82 -2.44 -3.59
C CYS A 103 8.58 -1.27 -2.97
N SER A 104 7.90 -0.13 -2.81
CA SER A 104 8.49 1.10 -2.26
C SER A 104 8.89 0.96 -0.80
N LYS A 105 8.11 0.25 0.01
CA LYS A 105 8.45 -0.09 1.39
C LYS A 105 9.70 -0.96 1.47
N ALA A 106 9.78 -1.99 0.62
CA ALA A 106 10.96 -2.85 0.54
C ALA A 106 12.20 -2.07 0.05
N ILE A 107 12.06 -1.17 -0.93
CA ILE A 107 13.12 -0.26 -1.40
C ILE A 107 13.58 0.66 -0.26
N ALA A 108 12.65 1.20 0.54
CA ALA A 108 12.98 2.08 1.65
C ALA A 108 13.91 1.42 2.68
N VAL A 109 13.66 0.16 2.99
CA VAL A 109 14.53 -0.67 3.85
C VAL A 109 15.83 -1.01 3.11
N GLY A 110 15.73 -1.42 1.84
CA GLY A 110 16.85 -1.80 0.98
C GLY A 110 17.88 -0.70 0.75
N ALA A 111 17.46 0.57 0.86
CA ALA A 111 18.36 1.72 0.76
C ALA A 111 19.45 1.72 1.84
N TYR A 112 19.21 1.08 2.98
CA TYR A 112 20.17 0.94 4.09
C TYR A 112 20.75 -0.47 4.22
N TYR A 113 20.35 -1.40 3.35
CA TYR A 113 20.87 -2.76 3.39
C TYR A 113 22.29 -2.80 2.81
N GLU A 114 23.25 -3.35 3.59
CA GLU A 114 24.65 -3.38 3.22
C GLU A 114 25.08 -4.71 2.52
N GLY A 115 24.19 -5.72 2.51
CA GLY A 115 24.44 -7.00 1.86
C GLY A 115 24.14 -6.97 0.36
N ASP A 116 24.53 -8.05 -0.32
CA ASP A 116 24.34 -8.23 -1.76
C ASP A 116 23.07 -9.01 -2.11
N ASP A 117 22.54 -9.80 -1.17
CA ASP A 117 21.33 -10.61 -1.37
C ASP A 117 20.09 -9.89 -0.82
N TYR A 118 19.40 -9.13 -1.69
CA TYR A 118 18.16 -8.42 -1.32
C TYR A 118 17.00 -9.38 -1.00
N TRP A 119 17.03 -10.62 -1.50
CA TRP A 119 16.03 -11.59 -1.11
C TRP A 119 16.20 -12.02 0.35
N GLN A 120 17.45 -12.20 0.81
CA GLN A 120 17.71 -12.45 2.22
C GLN A 120 17.26 -11.28 3.10
N MET A 121 17.46 -10.02 2.65
CA MET A 121 16.90 -8.85 3.33
C MET A 121 15.37 -8.95 3.51
N VAL A 122 14.65 -9.35 2.45
CA VAL A 122 13.20 -9.54 2.52
C VAL A 122 12.86 -10.67 3.50
N LEU A 123 13.54 -11.81 3.43
CA LEU A 123 13.30 -12.95 4.33
C LEU A 123 13.46 -12.57 5.82
N ASP A 124 14.42 -11.71 6.12
CA ASP A 124 14.77 -11.32 7.49
C ASP A 124 13.98 -10.10 7.98
N SER A 125 13.26 -9.42 7.11
CA SER A 125 12.52 -8.20 7.48
C SER A 125 11.42 -8.49 8.51
N ARG A 126 11.42 -7.72 9.60
CA ARG A 126 10.45 -7.80 10.71
C ARG A 126 9.89 -6.41 11.07
N GLY A 127 10.02 -5.47 10.15
CA GLY A 127 9.79 -4.06 10.40
C GLY A 127 11.02 -3.38 10.96
N THR A 128 11.26 -2.15 10.54
CA THR A 128 12.41 -1.36 10.97
C THR A 128 12.13 0.13 10.90
N SER A 129 12.73 0.88 11.82
CA SER A 129 12.79 2.33 11.73
C SER A 129 13.95 2.82 10.84
N LYS A 130 14.89 1.94 10.46
CA LYS A 130 15.98 2.26 9.54
C LYS A 130 15.52 2.06 8.09
N ALA A 131 14.69 2.98 7.62
CA ALA A 131 14.14 3.02 6.27
C ALA A 131 14.11 4.47 5.78
N LEU A 132 14.18 4.68 4.46
CA LEU A 132 13.90 6.00 3.91
C LEU A 132 12.44 6.39 4.19
N PRO A 133 12.17 7.68 4.44
CA PRO A 133 10.80 8.17 4.51
C PRO A 133 10.04 7.84 3.22
N LEU A 134 8.77 7.48 3.36
CA LEU A 134 7.90 7.09 2.26
C LEU A 134 6.63 7.94 2.28
N VAL A 135 6.35 8.59 1.17
CA VAL A 135 5.09 9.27 0.87
C VAL A 135 4.41 8.50 -0.27
N ASP A 136 3.11 8.29 -0.19
CA ASP A 136 2.39 7.62 -1.26
C ASP A 136 1.16 8.38 -1.76
N ILE A 137 0.78 8.12 -3.01
CA ILE A 137 -0.47 8.49 -3.62
C ILE A 137 -1.15 7.23 -4.11
N LEU A 138 -2.25 6.86 -3.44
CA LEU A 138 -2.98 5.64 -3.74
C LEU A 138 -3.88 5.79 -4.96
N THR A 139 -3.83 4.81 -5.87
CA THR A 139 -4.67 4.82 -7.10
C THR A 139 -5.59 3.62 -7.23
N LEU A 140 -5.56 2.68 -6.29
CA LEU A 140 -6.41 1.47 -6.28
C LEU A 140 -6.67 1.05 -4.85
N ALA A 141 -7.95 0.85 -4.50
CA ALA A 141 -8.39 0.35 -3.20
C ALA A 141 -8.43 -1.19 -3.20
N ALA A 142 -7.62 -1.82 -2.38
CA ALA A 142 -7.56 -3.27 -2.17
C ALA A 142 -6.78 -3.62 -0.91
N THR A 143 -5.45 -3.54 -0.97
CA THR A 143 -4.52 -4.10 0.01
C THR A 143 -4.44 -3.35 1.34
N GLY A 144 -4.84 -2.07 1.40
CA GLY A 144 -4.66 -1.24 2.59
C GLY A 144 -3.20 -0.87 2.90
N SER A 145 -2.26 -1.16 1.99
CA SER A 145 -0.82 -0.95 2.16
C SER A 145 -0.46 0.50 2.50
N GLU A 146 -1.30 1.46 2.15
CA GLU A 146 -1.14 2.88 2.50
C GLU A 146 -1.30 3.16 4.00
N PHE A 147 -1.82 2.19 4.76
CA PHE A 147 -2.11 2.39 6.19
C PHE A 147 -1.57 1.27 7.08
N ASP A 148 -0.63 0.47 6.56
CA ASP A 148 0.08 -0.58 7.28
C ASP A 148 1.60 -0.54 7.04
N GLY A 149 2.35 -1.38 7.77
CA GLY A 149 3.80 -1.51 7.63
C GLY A 149 4.25 -2.75 6.86
N GLY A 150 3.30 -3.54 6.36
CA GLY A 150 3.54 -4.78 5.63
C GLY A 150 3.80 -4.56 4.13
N GLY A 151 4.17 -5.63 3.46
CA GLY A 151 4.28 -5.67 2.01
C GLY A 151 4.61 -7.08 1.53
N VAL A 152 4.25 -7.37 0.29
CA VAL A 152 4.42 -8.68 -0.33
C VAL A 152 5.38 -8.58 -1.51
N ILE A 153 6.43 -9.38 -1.50
CA ILE A 153 7.46 -9.39 -2.55
C ILE A 153 7.59 -10.79 -3.14
N SER A 154 7.71 -10.85 -4.46
CA SER A 154 7.88 -12.08 -5.23
C SER A 154 9.32 -12.28 -5.68
N ASN A 155 9.78 -13.53 -5.63
CA ASN A 155 11.02 -13.98 -6.25
C ASN A 155 10.67 -15.08 -7.26
N MET A 156 10.63 -14.70 -8.53
CA MET A 156 10.23 -15.61 -9.61
C MET A 156 11.23 -16.73 -9.85
N ALA A 157 12.52 -16.50 -9.58
CA ALA A 157 13.54 -17.53 -9.73
C ALA A 157 13.39 -18.67 -8.71
N LEU A 158 12.78 -18.39 -7.57
CA LEU A 158 12.53 -19.35 -6.50
C LEU A 158 11.08 -19.80 -6.42
N ASN A 159 10.18 -19.28 -7.26
CA ASN A 159 8.73 -19.48 -7.16
C ASN A 159 8.24 -19.17 -5.74
N LYS A 160 8.60 -18.00 -5.22
CA LYS A 160 8.22 -17.56 -3.86
C LYS A 160 7.55 -16.20 -3.90
N LYS A 161 6.46 -16.09 -3.16
CA LYS A 161 5.76 -14.83 -2.85
C LYS A 161 5.55 -14.79 -1.35
N ILE A 162 6.08 -13.78 -0.68
CA ILE A 162 6.05 -13.71 0.78
C ILE A 162 5.70 -12.32 1.29
N GLY A 163 4.84 -12.30 2.31
CA GLY A 163 4.55 -11.10 3.10
C GLY A 163 5.57 -10.91 4.21
N ARG A 164 6.01 -9.67 4.41
CA ARG A 164 6.90 -9.26 5.53
C ARG A 164 6.54 -7.87 6.01
N SER A 165 6.93 -7.58 7.24
CA SER A 165 6.88 -6.23 7.78
C SER A 165 8.12 -5.46 7.34
N PHE A 166 7.92 -4.28 6.76
CA PHE A 166 8.97 -3.36 6.31
C PHE A 166 8.93 -2.05 7.09
N THR A 167 8.18 -1.09 6.62
CA THR A 167 8.01 0.23 7.22
C THR A 167 6.65 0.81 6.86
N PHE A 168 6.12 1.67 7.72
CA PHE A 168 4.90 2.42 7.41
C PHE A 168 5.22 3.59 6.46
N PRO A 169 4.30 3.97 5.56
CA PRO A 169 4.34 5.30 4.95
C PRO A 169 4.26 6.38 6.04
N GLN A 170 5.03 7.43 5.90
CA GLN A 170 4.91 8.59 6.78
C GLN A 170 3.70 9.44 6.41
N VAL A 171 3.39 9.50 5.11
CA VAL A 171 2.23 10.23 4.61
C VAL A 171 1.58 9.44 3.48
N SER A 172 0.27 9.27 3.55
CA SER A 172 -0.54 8.67 2.49
C SER A 172 -1.59 9.65 1.98
N ILE A 173 -1.65 9.81 0.65
CA ILE A 173 -2.57 10.69 -0.05
C ILE A 173 -3.59 9.83 -0.77
N CYS A 174 -4.83 9.85 -0.28
CA CYS A 174 -5.92 9.02 -0.73
C CYS A 174 -7.02 9.88 -1.36
N ASP A 175 -6.92 10.15 -2.66
CA ASP A 175 -7.98 10.81 -3.42
C ASP A 175 -8.81 9.78 -4.19
N PRO A 176 -10.08 9.55 -3.82
CA PRO A 176 -10.94 8.56 -4.48
C PRO A 176 -11.09 8.77 -5.98
N THR A 177 -10.90 9.98 -6.48
CA THR A 177 -11.03 10.29 -7.92
C THR A 177 -9.97 9.59 -8.78
N TYR A 178 -8.80 9.27 -8.20
CA TYR A 178 -7.77 8.51 -8.92
C TYR A 178 -8.15 7.05 -9.18
N THR A 179 -9.19 6.55 -8.50
CA THR A 179 -9.72 5.19 -8.75
C THR A 179 -10.78 5.11 -9.86
N TYR A 180 -11.20 6.25 -10.44
CA TYR A 180 -12.28 6.28 -11.46
C TYR A 180 -11.96 5.47 -12.71
N SER A 181 -10.69 5.38 -13.09
CA SER A 181 -10.22 4.65 -14.26
C SER A 181 -9.92 3.17 -13.99
N VAL A 182 -10.04 2.73 -12.74
CA VAL A 182 -9.84 1.32 -12.38
C VAL A 182 -10.94 0.48 -13.03
N SER A 183 -10.54 -0.60 -13.71
CA SER A 183 -11.48 -1.48 -14.39
C SER A 183 -12.50 -2.10 -13.45
N ALA A 184 -13.66 -2.50 -13.99
CA ALA A 184 -14.68 -3.21 -13.22
C ALA A 184 -14.11 -4.49 -12.55
N TYR A 185 -13.28 -5.24 -13.29
CA TYR A 185 -12.62 -6.43 -12.77
C TYR A 185 -11.72 -6.09 -11.55
N GLN A 186 -10.84 -5.11 -11.68
CA GLN A 186 -9.94 -4.72 -10.59
C GLN A 186 -10.69 -4.10 -9.40
N THR A 187 -11.79 -3.39 -9.65
CA THR A 187 -12.67 -2.87 -8.60
C THR A 187 -13.32 -4.01 -7.82
N ALA A 188 -13.82 -5.04 -8.53
CA ALA A 188 -14.41 -6.22 -7.90
C ALA A 188 -13.37 -7.05 -7.15
N ALA A 189 -12.21 -7.32 -7.77
CA ALA A 189 -11.13 -8.08 -7.16
C ALA A 189 -10.59 -7.39 -5.89
N GLY A 190 -10.33 -6.08 -5.95
CA GLY A 190 -9.89 -5.30 -4.79
C GLY A 190 -10.93 -5.27 -3.67
N SER A 191 -12.22 -5.21 -4.02
CA SER A 191 -13.29 -5.28 -3.00
C SER A 191 -13.40 -6.68 -2.37
N ALA A 192 -13.16 -7.74 -3.14
CA ALA A 192 -13.10 -9.09 -2.60
C ALA A 192 -11.89 -9.28 -1.67
N ASP A 193 -10.76 -8.65 -2.02
CA ASP A 193 -9.55 -8.63 -1.19
C ASP A 193 -9.80 -7.92 0.15
N ILE A 194 -10.44 -6.75 0.14
CA ILE A 194 -10.87 -6.05 1.37
C ILE A 194 -11.75 -6.96 2.25
N MET A 195 -12.70 -7.67 1.65
CA MET A 195 -13.56 -8.59 2.39
C MET A 195 -12.77 -9.78 2.93
N SER A 196 -11.80 -10.31 2.17
CA SER A 196 -10.94 -11.40 2.61
C SER A 196 -10.10 -10.99 3.82
N HIS A 197 -9.47 -9.82 3.80
CA HIS A 197 -8.74 -9.28 4.95
C HIS A 197 -9.59 -9.28 6.22
N ILE A 198 -10.81 -8.78 6.11
CA ILE A 198 -11.75 -8.74 7.25
C ILE A 198 -12.17 -10.15 7.70
N MET A 199 -12.50 -11.04 6.76
CA MET A 199 -12.97 -12.37 7.11
C MET A 199 -11.88 -13.23 7.78
N GLU A 200 -10.62 -13.05 7.42
CA GLU A 200 -9.51 -13.77 8.06
C GLU A 200 -9.39 -13.44 9.55
N GLY A 201 -9.56 -12.16 9.90
CA GLY A 201 -9.65 -11.75 11.30
C GLY A 201 -10.99 -12.09 11.97
N TYR A 202 -12.11 -12.02 11.23
CA TYR A 202 -13.45 -12.26 11.77
C TYR A 202 -13.64 -13.71 12.26
N PHE A 203 -13.12 -14.68 11.53
CA PHE A 203 -13.19 -16.10 11.88
C PHE A 203 -12.12 -16.54 12.88
N SER A 204 -11.53 -15.62 13.64
CA SER A 204 -10.66 -15.94 14.78
C SER A 204 -11.43 -16.60 15.94
N ARG A 205 -10.70 -17.13 16.93
CA ARG A 205 -11.28 -17.86 18.06
C ARG A 205 -11.70 -16.99 19.25
N THR A 206 -11.75 -15.69 19.11
CA THR A 206 -12.04 -14.77 20.23
C THR A 206 -13.49 -14.39 20.27
N ASP A 207 -14.16 -14.72 21.37
CA ASP A 207 -15.62 -14.55 21.53
C ASP A 207 -16.04 -13.27 22.27
N ASP A 208 -15.08 -12.40 22.70
CA ASP A 208 -15.36 -11.23 23.54
C ASP A 208 -14.66 -9.95 23.03
N SER A 209 -14.64 -9.77 21.71
CA SER A 209 -14.07 -8.60 21.01
C SER A 209 -15.16 -7.79 20.26
N ASP A 210 -16.25 -7.50 20.93
CA ASP A 210 -17.49 -6.92 20.34
C ASP A 210 -17.24 -5.72 19.43
N LEU A 211 -16.35 -4.80 19.84
CA LEU A 211 -16.06 -3.60 19.04
C LEU A 211 -15.31 -3.96 17.75
N SER A 212 -14.32 -4.85 17.82
CA SER A 212 -13.57 -5.29 16.65
C SER A 212 -14.48 -6.04 15.66
N GLU A 213 -15.39 -6.87 16.15
CA GLU A 213 -16.41 -7.55 15.34
C GLU A 213 -17.37 -6.56 14.70
N ALA A 214 -17.86 -5.57 15.44
CA ALA A 214 -18.72 -4.53 14.89
C ALA A 214 -18.03 -3.71 13.80
N ILE A 215 -16.72 -3.42 13.94
CA ILE A 215 -15.92 -2.77 12.90
C ILE A 215 -15.81 -3.67 11.68
N GLN A 216 -15.49 -4.95 11.85
CA GLN A 216 -15.38 -5.93 10.78
C GLN A 216 -16.69 -6.07 10.00
N GLU A 217 -17.82 -6.23 10.70
CA GLU A 217 -19.14 -6.27 10.06
C GLU A 217 -19.48 -4.96 9.35
N GLY A 218 -19.11 -3.82 9.93
CA GLY A 218 -19.29 -2.49 9.34
C GLY A 218 -18.56 -2.37 8.00
N VAL A 219 -17.31 -2.83 7.92
CA VAL A 219 -16.53 -2.85 6.67
C VAL A 219 -17.17 -3.77 5.63
N LEU A 220 -17.53 -5.01 6.01
CA LEU A 220 -18.19 -5.96 5.09
C LEU A 220 -19.51 -5.38 4.54
N LYS A 221 -20.37 -4.85 5.40
CA LYS A 221 -21.63 -4.20 4.99
C LYS A 221 -21.38 -3.02 4.05
N SER A 222 -20.38 -2.20 4.34
CA SER A 222 -20.00 -1.06 3.50
C SER A 222 -19.52 -1.51 2.11
N VAL A 223 -18.70 -2.54 2.01
CA VAL A 223 -18.26 -3.10 0.71
C VAL A 223 -19.45 -3.63 -0.07
N ILE A 224 -20.34 -4.44 0.55
CA ILE A 224 -21.54 -5.00 -0.08
C ILE A 224 -22.45 -3.89 -0.64
N GLN A 225 -22.56 -2.77 0.05
CA GLN A 225 -23.39 -1.63 -0.39
C GLN A 225 -22.73 -0.82 -1.52
N ASN A 226 -21.44 -0.55 -1.42
CA ASN A 226 -20.76 0.41 -2.31
C ASN A 226 -20.20 -0.23 -3.58
N LEU A 227 -19.78 -1.51 -3.55
CA LEU A 227 -19.25 -2.18 -4.73
C LEU A 227 -20.22 -2.20 -5.92
N PRO A 228 -21.50 -2.59 -5.77
CA PRO A 228 -22.43 -2.58 -6.90
C PRO A 228 -22.65 -1.17 -7.49
N ILE A 229 -22.57 -0.14 -6.65
CA ILE A 229 -22.68 1.26 -7.11
C ILE A 229 -21.43 1.62 -7.93
N ALA A 230 -20.24 1.36 -7.39
CA ALA A 230 -18.98 1.66 -8.07
C ALA A 230 -18.83 0.91 -9.42
N LEU A 231 -19.41 -0.30 -9.54
CA LEU A 231 -19.39 -1.06 -10.79
C LEU A 231 -20.36 -0.48 -11.84
N ARG A 232 -21.54 0.01 -11.44
CA ARG A 232 -22.50 0.64 -12.34
C ARG A 232 -22.13 2.08 -12.69
N GLU A 233 -21.57 2.79 -11.73
CA GLU A 233 -21.23 4.21 -11.80
C GLU A 233 -19.75 4.40 -11.41
N PRO A 234 -18.79 4.11 -12.31
CA PRO A 234 -17.35 4.10 -11.98
C PRO A 234 -16.80 5.41 -11.41
N THR A 235 -17.48 6.53 -11.68
CA THR A 235 -17.12 7.87 -11.20
C THR A 235 -17.97 8.34 -10.01
N ASN A 236 -18.74 7.44 -9.37
CA ASN A 236 -19.48 7.76 -8.17
C ASN A 236 -18.51 7.97 -7.00
N TYR A 237 -18.30 9.24 -6.63
CA TYR A 237 -17.34 9.63 -5.61
C TYR A 237 -17.59 8.94 -4.26
N SER A 238 -18.86 8.93 -3.80
CA SER A 238 -19.21 8.36 -2.50
C SER A 238 -18.87 6.86 -2.43
N ALA A 239 -19.24 6.10 -3.48
CA ALA A 239 -18.94 4.68 -3.53
C ALA A 239 -17.41 4.42 -3.57
N ARG A 240 -16.66 5.16 -4.39
CA ARG A 240 -15.20 5.05 -4.48
C ARG A 240 -14.53 5.44 -3.16
N ALA A 241 -14.99 6.50 -2.51
CA ALA A 241 -14.47 6.95 -1.23
C ALA A 241 -14.69 5.90 -0.13
N ASN A 242 -15.88 5.32 -0.05
CA ASN A 242 -16.16 4.27 0.93
C ASN A 242 -15.29 3.03 0.67
N LEU A 243 -15.14 2.57 -0.58
CA LEU A 243 -14.28 1.42 -0.89
C LEU A 243 -12.81 1.72 -0.54
N MET A 244 -12.30 2.92 -0.82
CA MET A 244 -10.94 3.32 -0.48
C MET A 244 -10.72 3.35 1.03
N TRP A 245 -11.66 3.91 1.79
CA TRP A 245 -11.55 3.93 3.25
C TRP A 245 -11.68 2.53 3.87
N ASN A 246 -12.57 1.69 3.33
CA ASN A 246 -12.68 0.29 3.73
C ASN A 246 -11.36 -0.46 3.54
N SER A 247 -10.65 -0.21 2.40
CA SER A 247 -9.33 -0.78 2.13
C SER A 247 -8.31 -0.40 3.21
N SER A 248 -8.19 0.90 3.49
CA SER A 248 -7.24 1.40 4.51
C SER A 248 -7.52 0.79 5.90
N ILE A 249 -8.78 0.69 6.29
CA ILE A 249 -9.16 0.14 7.61
C ILE A 249 -8.96 -1.38 7.65
N ALA A 250 -9.30 -2.12 6.59
CA ALA A 250 -9.31 -3.57 6.61
C ALA A 250 -7.94 -4.19 6.93
N CYS A 251 -6.84 -3.56 6.51
CA CYS A 251 -5.48 -4.06 6.72
C CYS A 251 -4.67 -3.27 7.77
N SER A 252 -5.32 -2.32 8.46
CA SER A 252 -4.65 -1.47 9.46
C SER A 252 -4.33 -2.15 10.79
N GLY A 253 -4.81 -3.37 10.99
CA GLY A 253 -4.81 -4.05 12.29
C GLY A 253 -5.94 -3.63 13.23
N ILE A 254 -6.55 -2.45 13.03
CA ILE A 254 -7.65 -1.97 13.90
C ILE A 254 -8.79 -3.00 14.03
N PRO A 255 -9.25 -3.67 12.95
CA PRO A 255 -10.33 -4.66 13.06
C PRO A 255 -9.92 -5.94 13.80
N GLU A 256 -8.63 -6.15 14.06
CA GLU A 256 -8.10 -7.37 14.69
C GLU A 256 -7.69 -7.14 16.15
N TYR A 257 -7.73 -5.92 16.65
CA TYR A 257 -7.31 -5.63 18.03
C TYR A 257 -8.17 -6.38 19.06
N GLY A 258 -7.48 -6.98 20.01
CA GLY A 258 -8.10 -7.78 21.06
C GLY A 258 -8.55 -9.17 20.64
N LYS A 259 -8.23 -9.60 19.41
CA LYS A 259 -8.50 -10.95 18.90
C LYS A 259 -7.26 -11.85 19.05
N LEU A 260 -7.52 -13.15 19.27
CA LEU A 260 -6.49 -14.19 19.27
C LEU A 260 -6.34 -14.80 17.88
N ASP A 261 -5.11 -15.21 17.56
CA ASP A 261 -4.83 -16.14 16.46
C ASP A 261 -5.43 -15.71 15.12
N THR A 262 -5.21 -14.45 14.74
CA THR A 262 -5.54 -13.99 13.39
C THR A 262 -4.54 -14.60 12.42
N TYR A 263 -4.75 -15.84 12.05
CA TYR A 263 -4.04 -16.51 10.96
C TYR A 263 -4.68 -16.09 9.65
N TRP A 264 -3.86 -15.86 8.65
CA TRP A 264 -4.29 -15.45 7.32
C TRP A 264 -4.20 -16.63 6.32
N PRO A 265 -5.02 -17.69 6.47
CA PRO A 265 -4.90 -18.92 5.70
C PRO A 265 -5.22 -18.73 4.21
N CYS A 266 -6.19 -17.87 3.86
CA CYS A 266 -6.52 -17.61 2.46
C CYS A 266 -5.39 -16.90 1.75
N HIS A 267 -4.79 -15.88 2.39
CA HIS A 267 -3.62 -15.17 1.84
C HIS A 267 -2.40 -16.07 1.77
N ALA A 268 -2.16 -16.93 2.77
CA ALA A 268 -1.06 -17.87 2.74
C ALA A 268 -1.17 -18.85 1.56
N MET A 269 -2.37 -19.38 1.31
CA MET A 269 -2.63 -20.26 0.15
C MET A 269 -2.52 -19.49 -1.18
N GLU A 270 -3.02 -18.25 -1.24
CA GLU A 270 -2.91 -17.41 -2.43
C GLU A 270 -1.44 -17.17 -2.78
N HIS A 271 -0.60 -16.84 -1.79
CA HIS A 271 0.83 -16.61 -2.01
C HIS A 271 1.52 -17.81 -2.63
N GLU A 272 1.21 -19.04 -2.20
CA GLU A 272 1.78 -20.26 -2.79
C GLU A 272 1.29 -20.48 -4.24
N LEU A 273 0.00 -20.21 -4.51
CA LEU A 273 -0.57 -20.40 -5.85
C LEU A 273 -0.08 -19.33 -6.84
N SER A 274 0.01 -18.07 -6.42
CA SER A 274 0.40 -16.96 -7.30
C SER A 274 1.91 -16.81 -7.45
N ALA A 275 2.71 -17.61 -6.75
CA ALA A 275 4.15 -17.71 -6.92
C ALA A 275 4.55 -18.61 -8.12
N LEU A 276 3.61 -19.41 -8.65
CA LEU A 276 3.81 -20.31 -9.81
C LEU A 276 3.54 -19.57 -11.12
#